data_61daded337f101502eeeae316c427a84
#
_entry.id   61daded337f101502eeeae316c427a84
#
_cell.length_a   1.000
_cell.length_b   1.000
_cell.length_c   1.000
_cell.angle_alpha   90.00
_cell.angle_beta   90.00
_cell.angle_gamma   90.00
#
_symmetry.space_group_name_H-M   'P 1'
#
loop_
_entity.id
_entity.type
_entity.pdbx_description
1 polymer ?
#
loop_
_entity_poly.entity_id
_entity_poly.type
_entity_poly.pdbx_seq_one_letter_code
_entity_poly.pdbx_strand_id
1 'polypeptide(L)'
;MARVQVDVVGLGLNATDTVMMVREFPALGGKEHVVASSMQAGGQVATALVTCRRLGLTARYIGKVGDDPAGQLQLASLRREGLDLSATQVVRGVPNQYGYILVDQATGERTVFWDRDARLAVQPKDLKPLQITSARLLHLDGCDLEAALVAARWARRARLPVVADLDTVYKRVEKLFPYVDYLIASTHFLPTVTGHADPFKVLEYMAREYRVRMPGMTLGRDGALVYHAGRYFYSPGFVVETVDTTGAGDVFHGAFDYALLRGWDVARALDFSNAMAALNCTALGARGGIKSLAEAEHLMATGTRHVNTAYR
;
A
#
# COMPACT_ATOMS: atom_id res chain seq x y z
N MET A 1 16.81 -2.73 24.28
CA MET A 1 15.83 -2.56 23.20
C MET A 1 14.75 -1.60 23.66
N ALA A 2 14.24 -0.71 22.80
CA ALA A 2 13.09 0.13 23.14
C ALA A 2 11.86 -0.77 23.41
N ARG A 3 11.01 -0.37 24.37
CA ARG A 3 9.74 -1.08 24.61
C ARG A 3 8.86 -0.94 23.37
N VAL A 4 8.33 -2.04 22.87
CA VAL A 4 7.36 -2.04 21.75
C VAL A 4 6.12 -1.26 22.16
N GLN A 5 5.71 -0.28 21.36
CA GLN A 5 4.55 0.58 21.58
C GLN A 5 3.42 0.30 20.59
N VAL A 6 3.79 -0.06 19.34
CA VAL A 6 2.85 -0.39 18.26
C VAL A 6 3.34 -1.60 17.48
N ASP A 7 2.43 -2.29 16.79
CA ASP A 7 2.79 -3.42 15.94
C ASP A 7 3.41 -2.93 14.63
N VAL A 8 2.79 -1.95 13.96
CA VAL A 8 3.25 -1.41 12.69
C VAL A 8 3.49 0.09 12.80
N VAL A 9 4.61 0.57 12.29
CA VAL A 9 4.82 1.98 12.00
C VAL A 9 4.89 2.17 10.50
N GLY A 10 4.10 3.09 9.95
CA GLY A 10 4.10 3.43 8.53
C GLY A 10 4.60 4.85 8.29
N LEU A 11 5.51 5.01 7.33
CA LEU A 11 6.01 6.30 6.85
C LEU A 11 5.72 6.41 5.35
N GLY A 12 4.86 7.35 4.97
CA GLY A 12 4.52 7.58 3.58
C GLY A 12 3.25 8.40 3.37
N LEU A 13 2.60 8.16 2.22
CA LEU A 13 1.51 8.96 1.73
C LEU A 13 0.22 8.82 2.53
N ASN A 14 -0.44 9.94 2.67
CA ASN A 14 -1.87 10.07 2.87
C ASN A 14 -2.45 10.96 1.76
N ALA A 15 -3.69 10.74 1.40
CA ALA A 15 -4.39 11.55 0.42
C ALA A 15 -5.86 11.69 0.78
N THR A 16 -6.50 12.73 0.27
CA THR A 16 -7.94 12.83 0.27
C THR A 16 -8.41 12.77 -1.18
N ASP A 17 -9.16 11.73 -1.50
CA ASP A 17 -9.50 11.39 -2.86
C ASP A 17 -10.96 11.77 -3.16
N THR A 18 -11.19 12.48 -4.28
CA THR A 18 -12.50 12.63 -4.87
C THR A 18 -12.68 11.53 -5.91
N VAL A 19 -13.43 10.51 -5.54
CA VAL A 19 -13.75 9.39 -6.44
C VAL A 19 -15.00 9.74 -7.23
N MET A 20 -14.93 9.61 -8.54
CA MET A 20 -16.02 9.84 -9.49
C MET A 20 -16.22 8.60 -10.35
N MET A 21 -17.39 8.00 -10.27
CA MET A 21 -17.76 6.88 -11.14
C MET A 21 -18.43 7.43 -12.40
N VAL A 22 -17.96 7.01 -13.56
CA VAL A 22 -18.50 7.34 -14.88
C VAL A 22 -18.89 6.05 -15.62
N ARG A 23 -19.84 6.12 -16.55
CA ARG A 23 -20.24 4.93 -17.33
C ARG A 23 -19.12 4.48 -18.26
N GLU A 24 -18.46 5.44 -18.88
CA GLU A 24 -17.29 5.24 -19.75
C GLU A 24 -16.39 6.48 -19.67
N PHE A 25 -15.11 6.32 -19.99
CA PHE A 25 -14.20 7.46 -20.05
C PHE A 25 -14.53 8.32 -21.25
N PRO A 26 -14.74 9.65 -21.04
CA PRO A 26 -15.03 10.54 -22.17
C PRO A 26 -13.83 10.65 -23.12
N ALA A 27 -14.09 10.72 -24.41
CA ALA A 27 -13.08 11.12 -25.36
C ALA A 27 -12.58 12.55 -25.08
N LEU A 28 -11.37 12.88 -25.54
CA LEU A 28 -10.79 14.22 -25.36
C LEU A 28 -11.75 15.28 -25.94
N GLY A 29 -12.12 16.28 -25.12
CA GLY A 29 -13.12 17.30 -25.46
C GLY A 29 -14.58 16.87 -25.24
N GLY A 30 -14.81 15.61 -24.84
CA GLY A 30 -16.14 15.09 -24.53
C GLY A 30 -16.66 15.52 -23.16
N LYS A 31 -17.88 15.11 -22.87
CA LYS A 31 -18.56 15.28 -21.56
C LYS A 31 -19.19 13.97 -21.17
N GLU A 32 -19.04 13.56 -19.90
CA GLU A 32 -19.67 12.37 -19.37
C GLU A 32 -20.38 12.70 -18.06
N HIS A 33 -21.46 12.00 -17.80
CA HIS A 33 -22.25 12.16 -16.57
C HIS A 33 -21.62 11.37 -15.43
N VAL A 34 -21.37 12.03 -14.29
CA VAL A 34 -20.88 11.35 -13.07
C VAL A 34 -22.06 10.60 -12.44
N VAL A 35 -21.97 9.27 -12.39
CA VAL A 35 -22.99 8.37 -11.84
C VAL A 35 -23.00 8.43 -10.32
N ALA A 36 -21.83 8.46 -9.71
CA ALA A 36 -21.65 8.57 -8.27
C ALA A 36 -20.36 9.32 -7.97
N SER A 37 -20.32 10.07 -6.88
CA SER A 37 -19.10 10.71 -6.41
C SER A 37 -19.04 10.74 -4.88
N SER A 38 -17.81 10.65 -4.34
CA SER A 38 -17.58 10.82 -2.90
C SER A 38 -16.18 11.35 -2.64
N MET A 39 -16.03 12.12 -1.56
CA MET A 39 -14.73 12.50 -1.04
C MET A 39 -14.35 11.57 0.11
N GLN A 40 -13.20 10.93 0.02
CA GLN A 40 -12.78 9.86 0.92
C GLN A 40 -11.32 10.02 1.34
N ALA A 41 -10.99 9.47 2.50
CA ALA A 41 -9.60 9.39 2.94
C ALA A 41 -8.93 8.17 2.28
N GLY A 42 -7.76 8.41 1.70
CA GLY A 42 -6.92 7.43 1.02
C GLY A 42 -5.44 7.59 1.37
N GLY A 43 -4.59 7.34 0.39
CA GLY A 43 -3.13 7.35 0.51
C GLY A 43 -2.57 5.99 0.89
N GLN A 44 -1.47 5.63 0.24
CA GLN A 44 -0.87 4.29 0.20
C GLN A 44 -0.58 3.75 1.61
N VAL A 45 0.35 4.34 2.33
CA VAL A 45 0.67 3.91 3.70
C VAL A 45 -0.51 4.09 4.66
N ALA A 46 -1.25 5.20 4.54
CA ALA A 46 -2.39 5.44 5.41
C ALA A 46 -3.48 4.36 5.28
N THR A 47 -3.73 3.85 4.08
CA THR A 47 -4.71 2.77 3.83
C THR A 47 -4.17 1.41 4.31
N ALA A 48 -2.89 1.11 4.09
CA ALA A 48 -2.27 -0.11 4.63
C ALA A 48 -2.38 -0.16 6.17
N LEU A 49 -2.10 0.97 6.86
CA LEU A 49 -2.21 1.03 8.32
C LEU A 49 -3.66 0.93 8.82
N VAL A 50 -4.64 1.49 8.09
CA VAL A 50 -6.06 1.29 8.41
C VAL A 50 -6.43 -0.19 8.29
N THR A 51 -5.94 -0.88 7.27
CA THR A 51 -6.13 -2.33 7.12
C THR A 51 -5.55 -3.08 8.32
N CYS A 52 -4.32 -2.77 8.74
CA CYS A 52 -3.70 -3.33 9.95
C CYS A 52 -4.59 -3.10 11.20
N ARG A 53 -5.13 -1.89 11.36
CA ARG A 53 -6.00 -1.53 12.49
C ARG A 53 -7.30 -2.35 12.50
N ARG A 54 -7.96 -2.49 11.35
CA ARG A 54 -9.20 -3.27 11.22
C ARG A 54 -8.97 -4.77 11.45
N LEU A 55 -7.75 -5.25 11.20
CA LEU A 55 -7.31 -6.61 11.53
C LEU A 55 -6.85 -6.78 12.99
N GLY A 56 -6.94 -5.72 13.81
CA GLY A 56 -6.66 -5.78 15.26
C GLY A 56 -5.22 -5.50 15.67
N LEU A 57 -4.36 -5.05 14.75
CA LEU A 57 -3.00 -4.58 15.09
C LEU A 57 -3.04 -3.14 15.61
N THR A 58 -2.03 -2.74 16.37
CA THR A 58 -1.77 -1.34 16.71
C THR A 58 -0.87 -0.71 15.66
N ALA A 59 -1.18 0.53 15.22
CA ALA A 59 -0.43 1.17 14.15
C ALA A 59 -0.16 2.66 14.42
N ARG A 60 1.04 3.13 14.05
CA ARG A 60 1.47 4.54 14.07
C ARG A 60 1.66 5.05 12.67
N TYR A 61 1.08 6.20 12.36
CA TYR A 61 1.28 6.89 11.09
C TYR A 61 2.33 8.01 11.25
N ILE A 62 3.33 8.02 10.38
CA ILE A 62 4.31 9.10 10.21
C ILE A 62 4.11 9.72 8.84
N GLY A 63 3.73 10.98 8.81
CA GLY A 63 3.49 11.72 7.58
C GLY A 63 3.15 13.17 7.87
N LYS A 64 2.93 13.94 6.82
CA LYS A 64 2.45 15.32 6.91
C LYS A 64 1.07 15.44 6.28
N VAL A 65 0.24 16.27 6.89
CA VAL A 65 -1.15 16.53 6.49
C VAL A 65 -1.33 18.03 6.37
N GLY A 66 -2.05 18.49 5.37
CA GLY A 66 -2.45 19.88 5.26
C GLY A 66 -3.43 20.32 6.35
N ASP A 67 -3.62 21.62 6.54
CA ASP A 67 -4.59 22.16 7.51
C ASP A 67 -5.93 22.56 6.88
N ASP A 68 -6.12 22.26 5.59
CA ASP A 68 -7.34 22.49 4.84
C ASP A 68 -8.46 21.45 5.19
N PRO A 69 -9.69 21.60 4.66
CA PRO A 69 -10.77 20.64 4.90
C PRO A 69 -10.43 19.21 4.49
N ALA A 70 -9.63 19.01 3.44
CA ALA A 70 -9.18 17.69 3.00
C ALA A 70 -8.25 17.04 4.03
N GLY A 71 -7.29 17.81 4.58
CA GLY A 71 -6.43 17.35 5.65
C GLY A 71 -7.17 17.05 6.95
N GLN A 72 -8.19 17.84 7.28
CA GLN A 72 -9.05 17.59 8.43
C GLN A 72 -9.84 16.29 8.28
N LEU A 73 -10.40 16.04 7.08
CA LEU A 73 -11.08 14.77 6.77
C LEU A 73 -10.13 13.58 6.94
N GLN A 74 -8.92 13.68 6.41
CA GLN A 74 -7.89 12.62 6.54
C GLN A 74 -7.56 12.36 8.00
N LEU A 75 -7.26 13.39 8.80
CA LEU A 75 -6.95 13.25 10.23
C LEU A 75 -8.12 12.66 11.02
N ALA A 76 -9.35 13.12 10.74
CA ALA A 76 -10.55 12.57 11.38
C ALA A 76 -10.74 11.08 11.05
N SER A 77 -10.48 10.69 9.80
CA SER A 77 -10.52 9.28 9.38
C SER A 77 -9.48 8.43 10.13
N LEU A 78 -8.22 8.86 10.17
CA LEU A 78 -7.17 8.11 10.86
C LEU A 78 -7.41 8.02 12.38
N ARG A 79 -7.93 9.07 13.02
CA ARG A 79 -8.32 9.05 14.45
C ARG A 79 -9.46 8.06 14.71
N ARG A 80 -10.47 8.04 13.86
CA ARG A 80 -11.61 7.11 13.97
C ARG A 80 -11.18 5.66 13.88
N GLU A 81 -10.18 5.36 13.04
CA GLU A 81 -9.58 4.03 12.93
C GLU A 81 -8.61 3.71 14.09
N GLY A 82 -8.36 4.66 14.98
CA GLY A 82 -7.53 4.46 16.18
C GLY A 82 -6.03 4.38 15.90
N LEU A 83 -5.53 5.06 14.86
CA LEU A 83 -4.09 5.16 14.63
C LEU A 83 -3.43 6.08 15.64
N ASP A 84 -2.20 5.73 16.04
CA ASP A 84 -1.32 6.64 16.77
C ASP A 84 -0.78 7.72 15.81
N LEU A 85 -1.25 8.95 16.00
CA LEU A 85 -0.87 10.11 15.20
C LEU A 85 0.17 11.02 15.89
N SER A 86 0.81 10.55 16.97
CA SER A 86 1.79 11.32 17.73
C SER A 86 3.02 11.75 16.92
N ALA A 87 3.27 11.09 15.79
CA ALA A 87 4.35 11.38 14.85
C ALA A 87 3.85 12.04 13.54
N THR A 88 2.55 12.38 13.46
CA THR A 88 1.95 13.06 12.31
C THR A 88 2.05 14.58 12.49
N GLN A 89 2.44 15.29 11.44
CA GLN A 89 2.58 16.75 11.47
C GLN A 89 1.47 17.40 10.63
N VAL A 90 0.87 18.47 11.15
CA VAL A 90 -0.04 19.33 10.38
C VAL A 90 0.74 20.54 9.89
N VAL A 91 0.73 20.76 8.57
CA VAL A 91 1.47 21.87 7.93
C VAL A 91 0.49 22.99 7.64
N ARG A 92 0.71 24.15 8.28
CA ARG A 92 -0.18 25.31 8.15
C ARG A 92 -0.08 25.98 6.79
N GLY A 93 -1.22 26.41 6.25
CA GLY A 93 -1.32 27.10 4.97
C GLY A 93 -0.92 26.23 3.78
N VAL A 94 -1.09 24.91 3.90
CA VAL A 94 -0.77 23.94 2.86
C VAL A 94 -1.98 23.06 2.61
N PRO A 95 -2.44 22.91 1.36
CA PRO A 95 -3.48 21.94 1.03
C PRO A 95 -2.97 20.51 1.25
N ASN A 96 -3.85 19.61 1.70
CA ASN A 96 -3.49 18.21 1.78
C ASN A 96 -3.25 17.63 0.36
N GLN A 97 -2.48 16.54 0.27
CA GLN A 97 -2.43 15.79 -0.98
C GLN A 97 -3.84 15.34 -1.35
N TYR A 98 -4.20 15.52 -2.60
CA TYR A 98 -5.49 15.08 -3.12
C TYR A 98 -5.33 14.24 -4.39
N GLY A 99 -6.32 13.37 -4.60
CA GLY A 99 -6.52 12.63 -5.83
C GLY A 99 -7.91 12.91 -6.41
N TYR A 100 -7.97 13.03 -7.75
CA TYR A 100 -9.20 12.90 -8.51
C TYR A 100 -9.15 11.56 -9.20
N ILE A 101 -10.07 10.67 -8.83
CA ILE A 101 -10.08 9.28 -9.29
C ILE A 101 -11.33 9.06 -10.12
N LEU A 102 -11.15 8.81 -11.41
CA LEU A 102 -12.23 8.40 -12.30
C LEU A 102 -12.27 6.87 -12.32
N VAL A 103 -13.44 6.31 -12.02
CA VAL A 103 -13.69 4.87 -12.01
C VAL A 103 -14.65 4.54 -13.15
N ASP A 104 -14.26 3.62 -14.01
CA ASP A 104 -15.12 3.05 -15.05
C ASP A 104 -16.13 2.09 -14.42
N GLN A 105 -17.42 2.35 -14.59
CA GLN A 105 -18.50 1.59 -13.96
C GLN A 105 -18.55 0.13 -14.43
N ALA A 106 -18.15 -0.12 -15.69
CA ALA A 106 -18.27 -1.46 -16.28
C ALA A 106 -17.15 -2.40 -15.80
N THR A 107 -15.95 -1.85 -15.55
CA THR A 107 -14.75 -2.64 -15.27
C THR A 107 -14.23 -2.48 -13.84
N GLY A 108 -14.58 -1.37 -13.16
CA GLY A 108 -13.97 -0.95 -11.89
C GLY A 108 -12.54 -0.42 -12.03
N GLU A 109 -12.00 -0.36 -13.25
CA GLU A 109 -10.67 0.21 -13.52
C GLU A 109 -10.69 1.71 -13.31
N ARG A 110 -9.54 2.27 -12.95
CA ARG A 110 -9.42 3.67 -12.55
C ARG A 110 -8.31 4.42 -13.24
N THR A 111 -8.50 5.72 -13.37
CA THR A 111 -7.45 6.70 -13.70
C THR A 111 -7.32 7.70 -12.57
N VAL A 112 -6.10 7.98 -12.14
CA VAL A 112 -5.79 8.83 -10.99
C VAL A 112 -5.08 10.10 -11.46
N PHE A 113 -5.62 11.25 -11.09
CA PHE A 113 -4.94 12.55 -11.17
C PHE A 113 -4.66 13.00 -9.74
N TRP A 114 -3.43 13.38 -9.44
CA TRP A 114 -3.06 13.75 -8.07
C TRP A 114 -2.14 14.97 -8.07
N ASP A 115 -2.18 15.69 -6.95
CA ASP A 115 -1.22 16.75 -6.68
C ASP A 115 -0.83 16.73 -5.19
N ARG A 116 0.43 17.07 -4.93
CA ARG A 116 1.00 17.12 -3.59
C ARG A 116 1.93 18.31 -3.45
N ASP A 117 1.63 19.21 -2.54
CA ASP A 117 2.53 20.31 -2.19
C ASP A 117 3.85 19.76 -1.62
N ALA A 118 4.97 20.26 -2.11
CA ALA A 118 6.31 19.81 -1.69
C ALA A 118 6.59 20.03 -0.18
N ARG A 119 5.87 20.94 0.47
CA ARG A 119 5.97 21.19 1.93
C ARG A 119 5.41 20.02 2.76
N LEU A 120 4.59 19.15 2.18
CA LEU A 120 4.11 17.91 2.80
C LEU A 120 5.16 16.81 2.82
N ALA A 121 6.30 16.97 2.14
CA ALA A 121 7.35 15.97 2.17
C ALA A 121 7.95 15.85 3.58
N VAL A 122 7.98 14.62 4.12
CA VAL A 122 8.68 14.31 5.37
C VAL A 122 10.18 14.38 5.11
N GLN A 123 10.88 15.14 5.95
CA GLN A 123 12.33 15.28 5.87
C GLN A 123 13.02 14.42 6.95
N PRO A 124 14.28 14.03 6.77
CA PRO A 124 15.03 13.29 7.80
C PRO A 124 15.02 13.95 9.19
N LYS A 125 15.03 15.28 9.24
CA LYS A 125 14.99 16.06 10.49
C LYS A 125 13.64 15.96 11.24
N ASP A 126 12.57 15.58 10.55
CA ASP A 126 11.23 15.43 11.13
C ASP A 126 11.08 14.11 11.90
N LEU A 127 12.04 13.18 11.72
CA LEU A 127 11.99 11.85 12.29
C LEU A 127 12.78 11.77 13.61
N LYS A 128 12.28 10.89 14.50
CA LYS A 128 12.99 10.48 15.72
C LYS A 128 13.17 8.97 15.74
N PRO A 129 14.34 8.44 16.12
CA PRO A 129 14.60 6.98 16.09
C PRO A 129 13.53 6.16 16.82
N LEU A 130 13.08 6.60 18.00
CA LEU A 130 12.07 5.90 18.79
C LEU A 130 10.70 5.79 18.10
N GLN A 131 10.36 6.73 17.20
CA GLN A 131 9.11 6.63 16.42
C GLN A 131 9.10 5.39 15.54
N ILE A 132 10.26 4.95 15.06
CA ILE A 132 10.46 3.77 14.22
C ILE A 132 10.77 2.54 15.07
N THR A 133 11.78 2.62 15.96
CA THR A 133 12.35 1.46 16.65
C THR A 133 11.49 0.92 17.79
N SER A 134 10.39 1.59 18.14
CA SER A 134 9.39 1.11 19.09
C SER A 134 8.23 0.32 18.45
N ALA A 135 8.36 -0.06 17.18
CA ALA A 135 7.41 -0.92 16.47
C ALA A 135 7.94 -2.35 16.30
N ARG A 136 7.11 -3.25 15.76
CA ARG A 136 7.50 -4.60 15.37
C ARG A 136 7.78 -4.72 13.88
N LEU A 137 7.28 -3.77 13.07
CA LEU A 137 7.44 -3.72 11.61
C LEU A 137 7.41 -2.26 11.14
N LEU A 138 8.25 -1.93 10.14
CA LEU A 138 8.23 -0.66 9.41
C LEU A 138 7.64 -0.88 8.01
N HIS A 139 6.60 -0.10 7.67
CA HIS A 139 5.96 -0.08 6.35
C HIS A 139 6.30 1.24 5.63
N LEU A 140 6.69 1.18 4.35
CA LEU A 140 7.12 2.31 3.53
C LEU A 140 6.49 2.26 2.12
N ASP A 141 6.25 3.43 1.52
CA ASP A 141 5.91 3.59 0.09
C ASP A 141 7.03 4.27 -0.73
N GLY A 142 8.09 4.71 -0.09
CA GLY A 142 9.24 5.32 -0.75
C GLY A 142 9.02 6.73 -1.29
N CYS A 143 7.86 7.36 -1.13
CA CYS A 143 7.57 8.69 -1.70
C CYS A 143 8.50 9.78 -1.15
N ASP A 144 8.78 9.77 0.15
CA ASP A 144 9.70 10.69 0.82
C ASP A 144 11.06 9.99 1.02
N LEU A 145 11.75 9.70 -0.09
CA LEU A 145 12.90 8.79 -0.16
C LEU A 145 13.98 9.04 0.90
N GLU A 146 14.38 10.29 1.12
CA GLU A 146 15.46 10.58 2.08
C GLU A 146 15.02 10.29 3.53
N ALA A 147 13.77 10.53 3.87
CA ALA A 147 13.20 10.14 5.16
C ALA A 147 13.04 8.61 5.27
N ALA A 148 12.54 7.96 4.21
CA ALA A 148 12.43 6.51 4.14
C ALA A 148 13.78 5.80 4.32
N LEU A 149 14.85 6.31 3.70
CA LEU A 149 16.21 5.81 3.86
C LEU A 149 16.70 5.91 5.32
N VAL A 150 16.43 7.02 5.99
CA VAL A 150 16.81 7.18 7.41
C VAL A 150 16.02 6.22 8.29
N ALA A 151 14.70 6.11 8.08
CA ALA A 151 13.83 5.20 8.82
C ALA A 151 14.25 3.73 8.62
N ALA A 152 14.49 3.31 7.37
CA ALA A 152 14.91 1.95 7.04
C ALA A 152 16.28 1.59 7.64
N ARG A 153 17.23 2.53 7.67
CA ARG A 153 18.52 2.34 8.35
C ARG A 153 18.37 2.14 9.86
N TRP A 154 17.49 2.90 10.52
CA TRP A 154 17.20 2.71 11.94
C TRP A 154 16.50 1.38 12.21
N ALA A 155 15.53 1.01 11.37
CA ALA A 155 14.85 -0.29 11.42
C ALA A 155 15.88 -1.44 11.30
N ARG A 156 16.75 -1.38 10.30
CA ARG A 156 17.81 -2.40 10.11
C ARG A 156 18.73 -2.55 11.32
N ARG A 157 19.18 -1.43 11.93
CA ARG A 157 20.01 -1.46 13.14
C ARG A 157 19.25 -2.06 14.33
N ALA A 158 17.96 -1.85 14.41
CA ALA A 158 17.10 -2.40 15.45
C ALA A 158 16.61 -3.84 15.15
N ARG A 159 16.99 -4.42 13.99
CA ARG A 159 16.52 -5.72 13.48
C ARG A 159 14.99 -5.77 13.29
N LEU A 160 14.44 -4.64 12.91
CA LEU A 160 13.02 -4.49 12.61
C LEU A 160 12.80 -4.84 11.13
N PRO A 161 11.87 -5.73 10.78
CA PRO A 161 11.54 -6.00 9.38
C PRO A 161 10.98 -4.76 8.68
N VAL A 162 11.38 -4.57 7.42
CA VAL A 162 10.97 -3.47 6.58
C VAL A 162 10.18 -4.01 5.39
N VAL A 163 8.94 -3.59 5.26
CA VAL A 163 8.05 -3.84 4.11
C VAL A 163 7.99 -2.58 3.27
N ALA A 164 8.11 -2.71 1.95
CA ALA A 164 7.94 -1.60 1.02
C ALA A 164 6.91 -1.94 -0.06
N ASP A 165 5.94 -1.04 -0.19
CA ASP A 165 4.95 -0.97 -1.27
C ASP A 165 5.40 0.09 -2.27
N LEU A 166 5.90 -0.32 -3.43
CA LEU A 166 6.44 0.59 -4.43
C LEU A 166 5.67 0.49 -5.75
N ASP A 167 4.99 1.56 -6.11
CA ASP A 167 4.24 1.69 -7.37
C ASP A 167 4.79 2.79 -8.29
N THR A 168 5.42 3.79 -7.71
CA THR A 168 5.96 4.96 -8.43
C THR A 168 7.49 4.97 -8.39
N VAL A 169 8.12 5.12 -9.56
CA VAL A 169 9.58 5.18 -9.67
C VAL A 169 10.09 6.57 -9.32
N TYR A 170 10.37 6.79 -8.05
CA TYR A 170 11.03 8.01 -7.59
C TYR A 170 12.52 7.99 -7.95
N LYS A 171 13.08 9.17 -8.22
CA LYS A 171 14.50 9.32 -8.54
C LYS A 171 15.36 8.73 -7.43
N ARG A 172 16.25 7.77 -7.78
CA ARG A 172 17.18 7.10 -6.86
C ARG A 172 16.51 6.16 -5.86
N VAL A 173 15.29 5.68 -6.13
CA VAL A 173 14.56 4.74 -5.25
C VAL A 173 15.32 3.44 -4.99
N GLU A 174 16.20 3.03 -5.91
CA GLU A 174 17.08 1.85 -5.77
C GLU A 174 17.98 1.90 -4.54
N LYS A 175 18.25 3.10 -3.98
CA LYS A 175 19.01 3.25 -2.73
C LYS A 175 18.27 2.67 -1.52
N LEU A 176 16.94 2.53 -1.59
CA LEU A 176 16.14 1.96 -0.52
C LEU A 176 16.23 0.45 -0.46
N PHE A 177 16.39 -0.22 -1.61
CA PHE A 177 16.31 -1.68 -1.73
C PHE A 177 17.19 -2.46 -0.75
N PRO A 178 18.49 -2.09 -0.51
CA PRO A 178 19.34 -2.83 0.44
C PRO A 178 18.85 -2.83 1.90
N TYR A 179 17.88 -1.99 2.22
CA TYR A 179 17.31 -1.85 3.56
C TYR A 179 15.92 -2.46 3.70
N VAL A 180 15.34 -2.99 2.62
CA VAL A 180 14.01 -3.59 2.57
C VAL A 180 14.11 -5.11 2.66
N ASP A 181 13.32 -5.72 3.55
CA ASP A 181 13.25 -7.17 3.66
C ASP A 181 12.18 -7.76 2.73
N TYR A 182 11.02 -7.11 2.64
CA TYR A 182 9.85 -7.52 1.87
C TYR A 182 9.48 -6.38 0.91
N LEU A 183 9.84 -6.55 -0.36
CA LEU A 183 9.54 -5.59 -1.42
C LEU A 183 8.49 -6.20 -2.33
N ILE A 184 7.24 -5.79 -2.19
CA ILE A 184 6.19 -6.18 -3.13
C ILE A 184 5.78 -4.92 -3.89
N ALA A 185 6.05 -4.87 -5.19
CA ALA A 185 5.84 -3.69 -6.01
C ALA A 185 4.70 -3.90 -7.01
N SER A 186 4.22 -2.82 -7.61
CA SER A 186 3.29 -2.94 -8.74
C SER A 186 3.97 -3.62 -9.94
N THR A 187 3.17 -4.23 -10.81
CA THR A 187 3.64 -5.00 -11.99
C THR A 187 4.67 -4.24 -12.85
N HIS A 188 4.52 -2.93 -12.97
CA HIS A 188 5.38 -2.12 -13.84
C HIS A 188 6.62 -1.56 -13.15
N PHE A 189 6.64 -1.53 -11.83
CA PHE A 189 7.70 -0.87 -11.07
C PHE A 189 9.07 -1.55 -11.25
N LEU A 190 9.17 -2.84 -10.89
CA LEU A 190 10.44 -3.56 -10.94
C LEU A 190 11.01 -3.69 -12.35
N PRO A 191 10.22 -4.01 -13.41
CA PRO A 191 10.69 -3.97 -14.79
C PRO A 191 11.25 -2.61 -15.19
N THR A 192 10.59 -1.52 -14.81
CA THR A 192 11.03 -0.16 -15.14
C THR A 192 12.37 0.18 -14.47
N VAL A 193 12.54 -0.20 -13.21
CA VAL A 193 13.78 0.12 -12.46
C VAL A 193 14.96 -0.77 -12.86
N THR A 194 14.70 -2.04 -13.18
CA THR A 194 15.76 -3.01 -13.45
C THR A 194 16.09 -3.19 -14.93
N GLY A 195 15.18 -2.77 -15.83
CA GLY A 195 15.28 -3.02 -17.27
C GLY A 195 15.02 -4.48 -17.69
N HIS A 196 14.57 -5.34 -16.76
CA HIS A 196 14.23 -6.73 -17.05
C HIS A 196 12.71 -6.89 -17.23
N ALA A 197 12.28 -7.47 -18.35
CA ALA A 197 10.86 -7.67 -18.65
C ALA A 197 10.28 -8.97 -18.04
N ASP A 198 11.11 -10.00 -17.86
CA ASP A 198 10.69 -11.30 -17.33
C ASP A 198 10.48 -11.20 -15.81
N PRO A 199 9.25 -11.41 -15.29
CA PRO A 199 8.95 -11.25 -13.86
C PRO A 199 9.77 -12.19 -12.96
N PHE A 200 10.07 -13.39 -13.41
CA PHE A 200 10.86 -14.35 -12.63
C PHE A 200 12.31 -13.88 -12.51
N LYS A 201 12.93 -13.46 -13.61
CA LYS A 201 14.30 -12.94 -13.62
C LYS A 201 14.43 -11.65 -12.83
N VAL A 202 13.43 -10.77 -12.89
CA VAL A 202 13.38 -9.53 -12.08
C VAL A 202 13.45 -9.85 -10.60
N LEU A 203 12.65 -10.81 -10.11
CA LEU A 203 12.61 -11.16 -8.69
C LEU A 203 13.92 -11.81 -8.23
N GLU A 204 14.50 -12.71 -9.03
CA GLU A 204 15.83 -13.28 -8.73
C GLU A 204 16.92 -12.19 -8.70
N TYR A 205 16.89 -11.26 -9.66
CA TYR A 205 17.81 -10.13 -9.71
C TYR A 205 17.73 -9.29 -8.44
N MET A 206 16.52 -8.94 -7.99
CA MET A 206 16.30 -8.17 -6.75
C MET A 206 16.83 -8.90 -5.51
N ALA A 207 16.59 -10.21 -5.43
CA ALA A 207 17.10 -11.03 -4.32
C ALA A 207 18.63 -11.11 -4.31
N ARG A 208 19.27 -11.26 -5.48
CA ARG A 208 20.71 -11.41 -5.62
C ARG A 208 21.46 -10.10 -5.46
N GLU A 209 21.09 -9.08 -6.24
CA GLU A 209 21.84 -7.84 -6.34
C GLU A 209 21.58 -6.89 -5.16
N TYR A 210 20.32 -6.79 -4.74
CA TYR A 210 19.94 -5.89 -3.64
C TYR A 210 19.73 -6.59 -2.31
N ARG A 211 19.82 -7.94 -2.29
CA ARG A 211 19.65 -8.77 -1.09
C ARG A 211 18.26 -8.57 -0.43
N VAL A 212 17.25 -8.24 -1.23
CA VAL A 212 15.87 -8.22 -0.77
C VAL A 212 15.49 -9.65 -0.39
N ARG A 213 15.05 -9.85 0.85
CA ARG A 213 14.73 -11.17 1.38
C ARG A 213 13.55 -11.83 0.66
N MET A 214 12.56 -11.04 0.28
CA MET A 214 11.40 -11.48 -0.48
C MET A 214 10.95 -10.38 -1.43
N PRO A 215 11.51 -10.31 -2.64
CA PRO A 215 10.98 -9.48 -3.71
C PRO A 215 9.73 -10.11 -4.30
N GLY A 216 8.78 -9.26 -4.70
CA GLY A 216 7.50 -9.68 -5.27
C GLY A 216 6.83 -8.61 -6.11
N MET A 217 5.76 -9.00 -6.76
CA MET A 217 4.89 -8.13 -7.55
C MET A 217 3.42 -8.46 -7.28
N THR A 218 2.60 -7.43 -7.17
CA THR A 218 1.15 -7.56 -7.35
C THR A 218 0.83 -7.51 -8.85
N LEU A 219 -0.07 -8.38 -9.30
CA LEU A 219 -0.39 -8.62 -10.71
C LEU A 219 -1.85 -8.24 -11.05
N GLY A 220 -2.43 -7.33 -10.25
CA GLY A 220 -3.84 -6.97 -10.36
C GLY A 220 -4.74 -8.18 -10.13
N ARG A 221 -5.71 -8.41 -11.01
CA ARG A 221 -6.62 -9.56 -10.93
C ARG A 221 -5.92 -10.92 -10.99
N ASP A 222 -4.70 -10.97 -11.54
CA ASP A 222 -3.91 -12.20 -11.61
C ASP A 222 -3.25 -12.56 -10.26
N GLY A 223 -3.37 -11.71 -9.25
CA GLY A 223 -2.93 -12.00 -7.88
C GLY A 223 -1.55 -11.46 -7.54
N ALA A 224 -0.66 -12.30 -7.02
CA ALA A 224 0.69 -11.89 -6.61
C ALA A 224 1.72 -13.01 -6.82
N LEU A 225 2.94 -12.61 -7.17
CA LEU A 225 4.11 -13.46 -7.35
C LEU A 225 5.25 -12.95 -6.48
N VAL A 226 5.87 -13.83 -5.69
CA VAL A 226 7.05 -13.49 -4.90
C VAL A 226 8.14 -14.56 -5.06
N TYR A 227 9.40 -14.16 -4.85
CA TYR A 227 10.54 -15.06 -4.76
C TYR A 227 11.08 -15.05 -3.33
N HIS A 228 11.15 -16.22 -2.70
CA HIS A 228 11.63 -16.35 -1.34
C HIS A 228 12.38 -17.66 -1.13
N ALA A 229 13.54 -17.58 -0.48
CA ALA A 229 14.38 -18.76 -0.15
C ALA A 229 14.64 -19.71 -1.34
N GLY A 230 14.91 -19.15 -2.53
CA GLY A 230 15.20 -19.93 -3.74
C GLY A 230 13.98 -20.50 -4.46
N ARG A 231 12.77 -20.08 -4.09
CA ARG A 231 11.50 -20.61 -4.64
C ARG A 231 10.55 -19.47 -5.02
N TYR A 232 9.75 -19.70 -6.05
CA TYR A 232 8.63 -18.84 -6.41
C TYR A 232 7.36 -19.29 -5.68
N PHE A 233 6.60 -18.30 -5.25
CA PHE A 233 5.26 -18.48 -4.69
C PHE A 233 4.31 -17.60 -5.50
N TYR A 234 3.33 -18.22 -6.11
CA TYR A 234 2.27 -17.53 -6.82
C TYR A 234 0.93 -17.80 -6.15
N SER A 235 0.18 -16.75 -5.89
CA SER A 235 -1.19 -16.83 -5.40
C SER A 235 -2.10 -16.11 -6.41
N PRO A 236 -3.01 -16.81 -7.10
CA PRO A 236 -3.95 -16.18 -8.03
C PRO A 236 -4.96 -15.31 -7.29
N GLY A 237 -5.41 -14.22 -7.91
CA GLY A 237 -6.44 -13.34 -7.37
C GLY A 237 -7.81 -14.03 -7.31
N PHE A 238 -8.70 -13.46 -6.50
CA PHE A 238 -10.08 -13.94 -6.36
C PHE A 238 -11.02 -13.22 -7.33
N VAL A 239 -11.98 -13.97 -7.85
CA VAL A 239 -13.07 -13.43 -8.67
C VAL A 239 -14.12 -12.81 -7.74
N VAL A 240 -14.35 -11.52 -7.89
CA VAL A 240 -15.36 -10.77 -7.14
C VAL A 240 -16.13 -9.83 -8.09
N GLU A 241 -17.30 -9.37 -7.69
CA GLU A 241 -18.00 -8.28 -8.37
C GLU A 241 -17.26 -6.98 -8.07
N THR A 242 -16.46 -6.52 -9.03
CA THR A 242 -15.60 -5.34 -8.87
C THR A 242 -16.40 -4.06 -9.05
N VAL A 243 -16.34 -3.19 -8.04
CA VAL A 243 -16.92 -1.84 -8.06
C VAL A 243 -15.83 -0.80 -8.29
N ASP A 244 -14.69 -0.91 -7.58
CA ASP A 244 -13.58 0.04 -7.65
C ASP A 244 -12.28 -0.63 -7.19
N THR A 245 -11.24 -0.56 -8.00
CA THR A 245 -9.93 -1.14 -7.68
C THR A 245 -9.01 -0.22 -6.88
N THR A 246 -9.50 0.98 -6.49
CA THR A 246 -8.73 1.94 -5.69
C THR A 246 -8.34 1.34 -4.34
N GLY A 247 -7.08 1.46 -3.97
CA GLY A 247 -6.56 0.99 -2.68
C GLY A 247 -6.39 -0.53 -2.55
N ALA A 248 -6.67 -1.32 -3.60
CA ALA A 248 -6.49 -2.77 -3.55
C ALA A 248 -5.05 -3.18 -3.19
N GLY A 249 -4.05 -2.50 -3.76
CA GLY A 249 -2.64 -2.69 -3.43
C GLY A 249 -2.33 -2.35 -1.98
N ASP A 250 -2.81 -1.21 -1.51
CA ASP A 250 -2.60 -0.75 -0.13
C ASP A 250 -3.19 -1.73 0.89
N VAL A 251 -4.40 -2.24 0.59
CA VAL A 251 -5.09 -3.24 1.43
C VAL A 251 -4.35 -4.58 1.38
N PHE A 252 -3.85 -5.00 0.21
CA PHE A 252 -2.98 -6.16 0.08
C PHE A 252 -1.78 -6.04 1.03
N HIS A 253 -1.09 -4.90 1.02
CA HIS A 253 0.09 -4.70 1.84
C HIS A 253 -0.22 -4.63 3.33
N GLY A 254 -1.30 -3.97 3.74
CA GLY A 254 -1.73 -3.98 5.14
C GLY A 254 -2.11 -5.38 5.65
N ALA A 255 -2.73 -6.20 4.81
CA ALA A 255 -3.01 -7.61 5.10
C ALA A 255 -1.73 -8.45 5.14
N PHE A 256 -0.77 -8.16 4.27
CA PHE A 256 0.54 -8.81 4.27
C PHE A 256 1.34 -8.49 5.54
N ASP A 257 1.34 -7.24 5.99
CA ASP A 257 1.94 -6.84 7.26
C ASP A 257 1.34 -7.61 8.44
N TYR A 258 0.00 -7.77 8.45
CA TYR A 258 -0.70 -8.57 9.44
C TYR A 258 -0.23 -10.02 9.41
N ALA A 259 -0.19 -10.65 8.23
CA ALA A 259 0.22 -12.04 8.07
C ALA A 259 1.67 -12.28 8.52
N LEU A 260 2.59 -11.37 8.18
CA LEU A 260 3.98 -11.41 8.65
C LEU A 260 4.08 -11.36 10.18
N LEU A 261 3.34 -10.47 10.82
CA LEU A 261 3.35 -10.32 12.28
C LEU A 261 2.68 -11.49 13.01
N ARG A 262 1.81 -12.24 12.32
CA ARG A 262 1.24 -13.52 12.78
C ARG A 262 2.16 -14.70 12.55
N GLY A 263 3.26 -14.53 11.82
CA GLY A 263 4.19 -15.61 11.51
C GLY A 263 3.63 -16.65 10.52
N TRP A 264 2.69 -16.25 9.67
CA TRP A 264 2.13 -17.13 8.64
C TRP A 264 3.16 -17.45 7.57
N ASP A 265 3.03 -18.62 6.95
CA ASP A 265 3.86 -18.98 5.81
C ASP A 265 3.53 -18.09 4.59
N VAL A 266 4.43 -18.11 3.60
CA VAL A 266 4.35 -17.22 2.44
C VAL A 266 3.08 -17.47 1.62
N ALA A 267 2.70 -18.73 1.43
CA ALA A 267 1.54 -19.07 0.61
C ALA A 267 0.25 -18.54 1.24
N ARG A 268 0.05 -18.79 2.55
CA ARG A 268 -1.09 -18.27 3.31
C ARG A 268 -1.09 -16.75 3.37
N ALA A 269 0.07 -16.12 3.54
CA ALA A 269 0.18 -14.66 3.58
C ALA A 269 -0.27 -14.03 2.26
N LEU A 270 0.17 -14.57 1.12
CA LEU A 270 -0.23 -14.10 -0.20
C LEU A 270 -1.73 -14.32 -0.47
N ASP A 271 -2.24 -15.51 -0.13
CA ASP A 271 -3.65 -15.84 -0.30
C ASP A 271 -4.55 -14.90 0.48
N PHE A 272 -4.21 -14.63 1.73
CA PHE A 272 -4.94 -13.72 2.58
C PHE A 272 -4.88 -12.28 2.06
N SER A 273 -3.70 -11.82 1.63
CA SER A 273 -3.53 -10.48 1.09
C SER A 273 -4.35 -10.28 -0.20
N ASN A 274 -4.37 -11.29 -1.09
CA ASN A 274 -5.21 -11.28 -2.28
C ASN A 274 -6.72 -11.29 -1.94
N ALA A 275 -7.14 -12.05 -0.92
CA ALA A 275 -8.54 -12.07 -0.49
C ALA A 275 -8.98 -10.71 0.05
N MET A 276 -8.17 -10.08 0.90
CA MET A 276 -8.44 -8.76 1.44
C MET A 276 -8.49 -7.69 0.33
N ALA A 277 -7.54 -7.72 -0.61
CA ALA A 277 -7.53 -6.83 -1.77
C ALA A 277 -8.77 -7.00 -2.65
N ALA A 278 -9.17 -8.24 -2.95
CA ALA A 278 -10.36 -8.54 -3.73
C ALA A 278 -11.64 -8.05 -3.02
N LEU A 279 -11.77 -8.30 -1.71
CA LEU A 279 -12.90 -7.79 -0.93
C LEU A 279 -12.94 -6.26 -0.91
N ASN A 280 -11.79 -5.58 -0.87
CA ASN A 280 -11.77 -4.11 -0.97
C ASN A 280 -12.34 -3.63 -2.30
N CYS A 281 -12.11 -4.35 -3.39
CA CYS A 281 -12.63 -4.00 -4.71
C CYS A 281 -14.16 -4.08 -4.83
N THR A 282 -14.89 -4.65 -3.86
CA THR A 282 -16.35 -4.75 -3.88
C THR A 282 -17.08 -3.48 -3.44
N ALA A 283 -16.36 -2.41 -3.12
CA ALA A 283 -16.94 -1.14 -2.69
C ALA A 283 -16.13 0.05 -3.23
N LEU A 284 -16.78 1.21 -3.31
CA LEU A 284 -16.18 2.45 -3.82
C LEU A 284 -15.14 3.02 -2.84
N GLY A 285 -13.99 3.42 -3.34
CA GLY A 285 -12.91 4.13 -2.63
C GLY A 285 -11.89 3.22 -1.95
N ALA A 286 -10.75 3.81 -1.60
CA ALA A 286 -9.56 3.08 -1.16
C ALA A 286 -9.76 2.19 0.09
N ARG A 287 -10.74 2.48 0.93
CA ARG A 287 -11.00 1.79 2.21
C ARG A 287 -12.42 1.25 2.35
N GLY A 288 -13.24 1.40 1.29
CA GLY A 288 -14.66 1.10 1.33
C GLY A 288 -14.98 -0.38 1.58
N GLY A 289 -14.19 -1.27 1.02
CA GLY A 289 -14.39 -2.72 1.07
C GLY A 289 -13.49 -3.47 2.03
N ILE A 290 -12.69 -2.80 2.88
CA ILE A 290 -11.85 -3.49 3.87
C ILE A 290 -12.74 -4.27 4.84
N LYS A 291 -12.70 -5.58 4.74
CA LYS A 291 -13.54 -6.53 5.49
C LYS A 291 -12.80 -7.13 6.69
N SER A 292 -13.51 -7.95 7.45
CA SER A 292 -12.98 -8.67 8.61
C SER A 292 -12.08 -9.84 8.21
N LEU A 293 -11.27 -10.31 9.16
CA LEU A 293 -10.48 -11.54 9.01
C LEU A 293 -11.36 -12.75 8.61
N ALA A 294 -12.53 -12.89 9.25
CA ALA A 294 -13.44 -14.01 8.98
C ALA A 294 -14.00 -13.99 7.55
N GLU A 295 -14.34 -12.80 7.01
CA GLU A 295 -14.79 -12.67 5.63
C GLU A 295 -13.68 -13.01 4.63
N ALA A 296 -12.44 -12.61 4.92
CA ALA A 296 -11.29 -12.97 4.08
C ALA A 296 -11.00 -14.48 4.13
N GLU A 297 -11.01 -15.09 5.30
CA GLU A 297 -10.84 -16.55 5.45
C GLU A 297 -11.97 -17.32 4.77
N HIS A 298 -13.20 -16.81 4.81
CA HIS A 298 -14.32 -17.40 4.07
C HIS A 298 -14.07 -17.34 2.55
N LEU A 299 -13.65 -16.19 2.02
CA LEU A 299 -13.32 -16.04 0.60
C LEU A 299 -12.14 -16.96 0.21
N MET A 300 -11.12 -17.09 1.05
CA MET A 300 -10.01 -18.03 0.82
C MET A 300 -10.48 -19.50 0.69
N ALA A 301 -11.46 -19.88 1.51
CA ALA A 301 -11.97 -21.25 1.55
C ALA A 301 -12.96 -21.59 0.43
N THR A 302 -13.76 -20.61 -0.02
CA THR A 302 -14.89 -20.86 -0.92
C THR A 302 -14.83 -20.12 -2.25
N GLY A 303 -13.94 -19.11 -2.35
CA GLY A 303 -13.88 -18.20 -3.50
C GLY A 303 -13.30 -18.84 -4.76
N THR A 304 -13.81 -18.40 -5.89
CA THR A 304 -13.25 -18.74 -7.21
C THR A 304 -12.00 -17.92 -7.47
N ARG A 305 -11.00 -18.52 -8.12
CA ARG A 305 -9.74 -17.88 -8.50
C ARG A 305 -9.68 -17.54 -9.97
N HIS A 306 -9.01 -16.45 -10.30
CA HIS A 306 -8.61 -16.22 -11.68
C HIS A 306 -7.59 -17.28 -12.13
N VAL A 307 -7.66 -17.69 -13.39
CA VAL A 307 -6.73 -18.68 -13.95
C VAL A 307 -5.75 -17.95 -14.86
N ASN A 308 -4.50 -17.89 -14.42
CA ASN A 308 -3.40 -17.44 -15.26
C ASN A 308 -2.28 -18.48 -15.23
N THR A 309 -2.01 -19.10 -16.39
CA THR A 309 -1.01 -20.18 -16.52
C THR A 309 0.41 -19.65 -16.67
N ALA A 310 0.61 -18.34 -16.90
CA ALA A 310 1.92 -17.75 -17.10
C ALA A 310 2.78 -17.73 -15.81
N TYR A 311 2.14 -17.86 -14.64
CA TYR A 311 2.81 -17.80 -13.32
C TYR A 311 2.77 -19.13 -12.55
N ARG A 312 2.35 -20.21 -13.20
CA ARG A 312 2.29 -21.57 -12.61
C ARG A 312 3.57 -22.36 -12.78
#